data_7fd2e75f6f42d4a513d2693591d22e79
#
_entry.id   7fd2e75f6f42d4a513d2693591d22e79
#
_cell.length_a   1.000
_cell.length_b   1.000
_cell.length_c   1.000
_cell.angle_alpha   90.00
_cell.angle_beta   90.00
_cell.angle_gamma   90.00
#
_symmetry.space_group_name_H-M   'P 1'
#
loop_
_entity.id
_entity.type
_entity.pdbx_description
1 polymer ?
#
loop_
_entity_poly.entity_id
_entity_poly.type
_entity_poly.pdbx_seq_one_letter_code
_entity_poly.pdbx_strand_id
1 'polypeptide(L)'
;GYTTPEEYFAFLTAIREKCPALDNVDISVHCHNDLGLAVANSLAAVRAGATQIECTVNGIGERAGNASLEEFVMALKTRRDIYQADTRIVTTEIMRSSKLLTRITGVKVQPNKAIVGENAFAHEAGIHQDGVLKNKATYEIMTPESIGITEKSLVLGKHSGKAALRDRIKSLGYDITDEELNVAFAKFKDIADKKKQVYDSDIEAIVTKETTQIPRTFRLDRFVINSGNTITAMATVRMLKEDGTKVEEVAQGDGPIDAAFHAIESIVGRRLHLEDYKLQSITEG
;
A
#
# COMPACT_ATOMS: atom_id res chain seq x y z
N GLY A 1 -16.61 -14.74 11.58
CA GLY A 1 -17.30 -13.62 10.99
C GLY A 1 -18.72 -13.36 11.53
N TYR A 2 -19.31 -14.29 12.31
CA TYR A 2 -20.69 -14.18 12.79
C TYR A 2 -20.80 -13.88 14.31
N THR A 3 -19.93 -14.45 15.13
CA THR A 3 -19.94 -14.30 16.60
C THR A 3 -19.52 -12.92 17.05
N THR A 4 -20.13 -12.44 18.15
CA THR A 4 -19.69 -11.26 18.88
C THR A 4 -18.45 -11.57 19.73
N PRO A 5 -17.69 -10.57 20.20
CA PRO A 5 -16.54 -10.79 21.08
C PRO A 5 -16.92 -11.52 22.39
N GLU A 6 -18.08 -11.19 22.97
CA GLU A 6 -18.58 -11.82 24.20
C GLU A 6 -18.92 -13.29 23.99
N GLU A 7 -19.61 -13.61 22.90
CA GLU A 7 -19.93 -15.00 22.54
C GLU A 7 -18.66 -15.81 22.29
N TYR A 8 -17.68 -15.21 21.60
CA TYR A 8 -16.43 -15.90 21.29
C TYR A 8 -15.58 -16.13 22.53
N PHE A 9 -15.51 -15.14 23.44
CA PHE A 9 -14.90 -15.30 24.75
C PHE A 9 -15.54 -16.42 25.54
N ALA A 10 -16.87 -16.41 25.69
CA ALA A 10 -17.62 -17.44 26.44
C ALA A 10 -17.41 -18.83 25.84
N PHE A 11 -17.43 -18.95 24.52
CA PHE A 11 -17.19 -20.21 23.82
C PHE A 11 -15.81 -20.80 24.10
N LEU A 12 -14.74 -20.00 23.97
CA LEU A 12 -13.38 -20.48 24.26
C LEU A 12 -13.18 -20.81 25.74
N THR A 13 -13.73 -20.01 26.63
CA THR A 13 -13.69 -20.27 28.07
C THR A 13 -14.36 -21.61 28.41
N ALA A 14 -15.57 -21.84 27.88
CA ALA A 14 -16.30 -23.07 28.10
C ALA A 14 -15.57 -24.33 27.55
N ILE A 15 -14.86 -24.18 26.43
CA ILE A 15 -14.04 -25.29 25.90
C ILE A 15 -12.88 -25.60 26.85
N ARG A 16 -12.17 -24.60 27.35
CA ARG A 16 -11.05 -24.79 28.27
C ARG A 16 -11.50 -25.41 29.60
N GLU A 17 -12.62 -24.95 30.15
CA GLU A 17 -13.21 -25.53 31.37
C GLU A 17 -13.56 -27.01 31.20
N LYS A 18 -14.07 -27.40 30.02
CA LYS A 18 -14.42 -28.79 29.70
C LYS A 18 -13.22 -29.65 29.34
N CYS A 19 -12.12 -29.07 28.95
CA CYS A 19 -10.91 -29.77 28.52
C CYS A 19 -9.66 -29.15 29.14
N PRO A 20 -9.33 -29.42 30.40
CA PRO A 20 -8.16 -28.84 31.09
C PRO A 20 -6.82 -29.17 30.43
N ALA A 21 -6.76 -30.20 29.58
CA ALA A 21 -5.55 -30.53 28.81
C ALA A 21 -5.13 -29.39 27.86
N LEU A 22 -6.04 -28.52 27.47
CA LEU A 22 -5.77 -27.33 26.62
C LEU A 22 -4.87 -26.30 27.30
N ASP A 23 -4.73 -26.33 28.62
CA ASP A 23 -3.81 -25.45 29.34
C ASP A 23 -2.33 -25.75 29.04
N ASN A 24 -2.02 -26.90 28.45
CA ASN A 24 -0.68 -27.35 28.10
C ASN A 24 -0.38 -27.29 26.61
N VAL A 25 -1.25 -26.70 25.80
CA VAL A 25 -1.09 -26.56 24.33
C VAL A 25 -1.40 -25.16 23.89
N ASP A 26 -0.84 -24.77 22.75
CA ASP A 26 -1.18 -23.49 22.12
C ASP A 26 -2.59 -23.55 21.52
N ILE A 27 -3.40 -22.54 21.83
CA ILE A 27 -4.72 -22.34 21.23
C ILE A 27 -4.60 -21.26 20.17
N SER A 28 -4.76 -21.67 18.92
CA SER A 28 -4.77 -20.77 17.77
C SER A 28 -6.19 -20.38 17.39
N VAL A 29 -6.39 -19.10 17.05
CA VAL A 29 -7.68 -18.61 16.56
C VAL A 29 -7.53 -17.86 15.26
N HIS A 30 -8.54 -18.05 14.38
CA HIS A 30 -8.67 -17.40 13.08
C HIS A 30 -10.04 -16.73 12.98
N CYS A 31 -10.06 -15.42 12.68
CA CYS A 31 -11.29 -14.65 12.65
C CYS A 31 -11.44 -13.92 11.30
N HIS A 32 -12.63 -14.10 10.70
CA HIS A 32 -13.06 -13.35 9.50
C HIS A 32 -13.78 -12.05 9.88
N ASN A 33 -13.75 -11.06 8.99
CA ASN A 33 -14.16 -9.68 9.26
C ASN A 33 -15.53 -9.29 8.69
N ASP A 34 -16.41 -10.26 8.44
CA ASP A 34 -17.71 -10.02 7.77
C ASP A 34 -18.59 -8.96 8.47
N LEU A 35 -18.54 -8.90 9.79
CA LEU A 35 -19.23 -7.89 10.61
C LEU A 35 -18.29 -6.79 11.14
N GLY A 36 -17.04 -6.73 10.70
CA GLY A 36 -16.06 -5.78 11.23
C GLY A 36 -15.53 -6.16 12.63
N LEU A 37 -15.74 -7.39 13.10
CA LEU A 37 -15.43 -7.82 14.47
C LEU A 37 -14.20 -8.74 14.58
N ALA A 38 -13.48 -8.99 13.49
CA ALA A 38 -12.39 -9.96 13.50
C ALA A 38 -11.31 -9.64 14.53
N VAL A 39 -10.86 -8.37 14.60
CA VAL A 39 -9.86 -7.94 15.58
C VAL A 39 -10.42 -7.98 16.99
N ALA A 40 -11.66 -7.55 17.20
CA ALA A 40 -12.32 -7.59 18.51
C ALA A 40 -12.48 -9.04 19.03
N ASN A 41 -12.87 -9.96 18.15
CA ASN A 41 -12.96 -11.39 18.48
C ASN A 41 -11.57 -11.98 18.80
N SER A 42 -10.54 -11.63 18.04
CA SER A 42 -9.17 -12.05 18.30
C SER A 42 -8.66 -11.57 19.66
N LEU A 43 -8.96 -10.33 20.03
CA LEU A 43 -8.64 -9.76 21.33
C LEU A 43 -9.42 -10.42 22.47
N ALA A 44 -10.70 -10.76 22.25
CA ALA A 44 -11.51 -11.54 23.18
C ALA A 44 -10.94 -12.95 23.39
N ALA A 45 -10.44 -13.56 22.31
CA ALA A 45 -9.78 -14.86 22.38
C ALA A 45 -8.51 -14.84 23.23
N VAL A 46 -7.67 -13.79 23.11
CA VAL A 46 -6.50 -13.62 24.01
C VAL A 46 -6.92 -13.60 25.47
N ARG A 47 -7.97 -12.85 25.81
CA ARG A 47 -8.52 -12.82 27.18
C ARG A 47 -9.06 -14.20 27.65
N ALA A 48 -9.55 -15.01 26.72
CA ALA A 48 -9.99 -16.37 26.97
C ALA A 48 -8.83 -17.39 27.01
N GLY A 49 -7.58 -16.93 26.78
CA GLY A 49 -6.37 -17.75 26.87
C GLY A 49 -5.86 -18.32 25.57
N ALA A 50 -6.26 -17.77 24.42
CA ALA A 50 -5.62 -18.07 23.16
C ALA A 50 -4.18 -17.49 23.14
N THR A 51 -3.23 -18.31 22.65
CA THR A 51 -1.80 -17.99 22.63
C THR A 51 -1.29 -17.67 21.22
N GLN A 52 -2.06 -18.02 20.19
CA GLN A 52 -1.75 -17.76 18.79
C GLN A 52 -2.94 -17.10 18.07
N ILE A 53 -2.65 -16.03 17.33
CA ILE A 53 -3.64 -15.31 16.52
C ILE A 53 -3.23 -15.37 15.07
N GLU A 54 -4.07 -15.96 14.23
CA GLU A 54 -3.91 -15.93 12.79
C GLU A 54 -4.53 -14.64 12.22
N CYS A 55 -3.71 -13.84 11.60
CA CYS A 55 -4.11 -12.53 11.07
C CYS A 55 -3.34 -12.20 9.79
N THR A 56 -3.77 -11.17 9.08
CA THR A 56 -3.12 -10.76 7.83
C THR A 56 -2.78 -9.27 7.86
N VAL A 57 -1.68 -8.90 7.20
CA VAL A 57 -1.33 -7.50 7.00
C VAL A 57 -2.46 -6.81 6.23
N ASN A 58 -2.88 -5.64 6.67
CA ASN A 58 -4.02 -4.87 6.16
C ASN A 58 -5.37 -5.60 6.25
N GLY A 59 -5.45 -6.74 6.92
CA GLY A 59 -6.67 -7.53 7.03
C GLY A 59 -7.14 -8.15 5.72
N ILE A 60 -6.25 -8.33 4.72
CA ILE A 60 -6.65 -8.95 3.45
C ILE A 60 -7.14 -10.39 3.66
N GLY A 61 -8.01 -10.83 2.76
CA GLY A 61 -8.58 -12.18 2.79
C GLY A 61 -9.86 -12.26 1.97
N GLU A 62 -10.53 -13.38 2.06
CA GLU A 62 -11.81 -13.60 1.39
C GLU A 62 -12.90 -12.68 1.95
N ARG A 63 -13.89 -12.35 1.12
CA ARG A 63 -15.06 -11.53 1.45
C ARG A 63 -14.67 -10.17 2.06
N ALA A 64 -14.89 -9.97 3.37
CA ALA A 64 -14.51 -8.75 4.10
C ALA A 64 -13.10 -8.81 4.74
N GLY A 65 -12.35 -9.88 4.47
CA GLY A 65 -11.01 -10.08 4.96
C GLY A 65 -10.92 -10.80 6.32
N ASN A 66 -9.72 -10.80 6.87
CA ASN A 66 -9.35 -11.43 8.13
C ASN A 66 -9.09 -10.39 9.22
N ALA A 67 -8.74 -10.84 10.42
CA ALA A 67 -8.21 -9.98 11.46
C ALA A 67 -6.96 -9.23 10.95
N SER A 68 -6.94 -7.92 11.15
CA SER A 68 -5.86 -7.03 10.71
C SER A 68 -4.68 -7.11 11.69
N LEU A 69 -3.50 -7.51 11.21
CA LEU A 69 -2.30 -7.68 12.05
C LEU A 69 -1.95 -6.38 12.79
N GLU A 70 -1.90 -5.27 12.07
CA GLU A 70 -1.53 -3.96 12.61
C GLU A 70 -2.51 -3.50 13.69
N GLU A 71 -3.79 -3.69 13.50
CA GLU A 71 -4.83 -3.31 14.46
C GLU A 71 -4.75 -4.17 15.72
N PHE A 72 -4.60 -5.48 15.56
CA PHE A 72 -4.46 -6.41 16.68
C PHE A 72 -3.20 -6.13 17.50
N VAL A 73 -2.05 -6.00 16.84
CA VAL A 73 -0.75 -5.76 17.49
C VAL A 73 -0.73 -4.43 18.23
N MET A 74 -1.23 -3.36 17.60
CA MET A 74 -1.25 -2.04 18.23
C MET A 74 -2.28 -1.95 19.36
N ALA A 75 -3.39 -2.68 19.30
CA ALA A 75 -4.34 -2.80 20.41
C ALA A 75 -3.68 -3.47 21.62
N LEU A 76 -2.93 -4.56 21.45
CA LEU A 76 -2.18 -5.19 22.54
C LEU A 76 -1.14 -4.22 23.13
N LYS A 77 -0.42 -3.51 22.28
CA LYS A 77 0.65 -2.60 22.71
C LYS A 77 0.13 -1.38 23.49
N THR A 78 -0.97 -0.78 23.02
CA THR A 78 -1.58 0.40 23.65
C THR A 78 -2.40 0.06 24.88
N ARG A 79 -3.01 -1.13 24.94
CA ARG A 79 -3.88 -1.56 26.03
C ARG A 79 -3.31 -2.75 26.80
N ARG A 80 -2.01 -2.68 27.08
CA ARG A 80 -1.30 -3.66 27.92
C ARG A 80 -1.91 -3.81 29.31
N ASP A 81 -2.50 -2.73 29.81
CA ASP A 81 -3.24 -2.68 31.06
C ASP A 81 -4.41 -3.69 31.10
N ILE A 82 -5.05 -3.92 29.96
CA ILE A 82 -6.21 -4.83 29.84
C ILE A 82 -5.81 -6.23 29.41
N TYR A 83 -4.98 -6.33 28.35
CA TYR A 83 -4.72 -7.64 27.72
C TYR A 83 -3.61 -8.41 28.42
N GLN A 84 -2.69 -7.75 29.13
CA GLN A 84 -1.55 -8.38 29.83
C GLN A 84 -0.77 -9.36 28.94
N ALA A 85 -0.79 -9.11 27.63
CA ALA A 85 -0.16 -9.90 26.60
C ALA A 85 0.73 -9.01 25.72
N ASP A 86 1.72 -9.61 25.08
CA ASP A 86 2.62 -8.93 24.16
C ASP A 86 2.93 -9.83 22.96
N THR A 87 3.56 -9.25 21.95
CA THR A 87 3.99 -9.94 20.74
C THR A 87 5.42 -9.52 20.39
N ARG A 88 6.14 -10.38 19.65
CA ARG A 88 7.48 -10.10 19.15
C ARG A 88 7.48 -9.32 17.83
N ILE A 89 6.32 -8.87 17.36
CA ILE A 89 6.21 -8.06 16.13
C ILE A 89 6.91 -6.72 16.35
N VAL A 90 7.81 -6.38 15.42
CA VAL A 90 8.50 -5.09 15.39
C VAL A 90 7.55 -4.05 14.81
N THR A 91 6.90 -3.29 15.68
CA THR A 91 5.81 -2.38 15.26
C THR A 91 6.27 -1.28 14.31
N THR A 92 7.54 -0.86 14.38
CA THR A 92 8.12 0.13 13.46
C THR A 92 8.23 -0.37 11.99
N GLU A 93 7.99 -1.66 11.73
CA GLU A 93 7.92 -2.22 10.37
C GLU A 93 6.47 -2.31 9.83
N ILE A 94 5.47 -1.96 10.63
CA ILE A 94 4.04 -2.08 10.25
C ILE A 94 3.73 -1.27 9.00
N MET A 95 4.07 0.02 8.98
CA MET A 95 3.77 0.89 7.84
C MET A 95 4.50 0.43 6.57
N ARG A 96 5.75 0.00 6.69
CA ARG A 96 6.53 -0.55 5.57
C ARG A 96 5.88 -1.81 5.00
N SER A 97 5.46 -2.74 5.87
CA SER A 97 4.80 -3.99 5.47
C SER A 97 3.46 -3.72 4.79
N SER A 98 2.65 -2.79 5.32
CA SER A 98 1.38 -2.37 4.75
C SER A 98 1.56 -1.80 3.34
N LYS A 99 2.51 -0.88 3.15
CA LYS A 99 2.82 -0.28 1.84
C LYS A 99 3.35 -1.32 0.85
N LEU A 100 4.22 -2.23 1.30
CA LEU A 100 4.75 -3.30 0.46
C LEU A 100 3.63 -4.21 -0.06
N LEU A 101 2.72 -4.63 0.83
CA LEU A 101 1.57 -5.45 0.45
C LEU A 101 0.68 -4.74 -0.57
N THR A 102 0.33 -3.47 -0.33
CA THR A 102 -0.45 -2.65 -1.26
C THR A 102 0.20 -2.58 -2.64
N ARG A 103 1.53 -2.41 -2.69
CA ARG A 103 2.28 -2.38 -3.94
C ARG A 103 2.24 -3.70 -4.70
N ILE A 104 2.45 -4.83 -4.01
CA ILE A 104 2.48 -6.16 -4.63
C ILE A 104 1.10 -6.58 -5.12
N THR A 105 0.07 -6.38 -4.30
CA THR A 105 -1.29 -6.86 -4.60
C THR A 105 -2.13 -5.86 -5.37
N GLY A 106 -1.76 -4.56 -5.35
CA GLY A 106 -2.58 -3.46 -5.86
C GLY A 106 -3.83 -3.17 -5.03
N VAL A 107 -4.08 -3.90 -3.94
CA VAL A 107 -5.21 -3.66 -3.03
C VAL A 107 -4.89 -2.46 -2.16
N LYS A 108 -5.60 -1.35 -2.38
CA LYS A 108 -5.39 -0.09 -1.65
C LYS A 108 -5.96 -0.16 -0.24
N VAL A 109 -5.23 0.45 0.69
CA VAL A 109 -5.73 0.71 2.05
C VAL A 109 -6.69 1.90 2.01
N GLN A 110 -7.81 1.81 2.73
CA GLN A 110 -8.73 2.93 2.88
C GLN A 110 -8.05 4.08 3.64
N PRO A 111 -8.24 5.35 3.27
CA PRO A 111 -7.60 6.49 3.93
C PRO A 111 -7.88 6.57 5.44
N ASN A 112 -9.07 6.17 5.87
CA ASN A 112 -9.49 6.15 7.28
C ASN A 112 -9.29 4.80 7.98
N LYS A 113 -8.53 3.85 7.38
CA LYS A 113 -8.22 2.58 8.04
C LYS A 113 -7.41 2.85 9.31
N ALA A 114 -7.78 2.19 10.39
CA ALA A 114 -7.05 2.26 11.63
C ALA A 114 -5.56 1.90 11.44
N ILE A 115 -4.69 2.54 12.15
CA ILE A 115 -3.23 2.34 12.23
C ILE A 115 -2.49 2.78 10.94
N VAL A 116 -2.86 2.27 9.76
CA VAL A 116 -2.08 2.42 8.51
C VAL A 116 -2.73 3.30 7.45
N GLY A 117 -3.92 3.80 7.67
CA GLY A 117 -4.60 4.74 6.77
C GLY A 117 -3.90 6.10 6.75
N GLU A 118 -3.98 6.82 5.64
CA GLU A 118 -3.37 8.16 5.49
C GLU A 118 -3.87 9.16 6.54
N ASN A 119 -5.14 9.03 6.96
CA ASN A 119 -5.77 9.89 7.94
C ASN A 119 -5.56 9.44 9.40
N ALA A 120 -4.89 8.31 9.64
CA ALA A 120 -4.77 7.73 10.99
C ALA A 120 -4.10 8.67 12.00
N PHE A 121 -3.25 9.60 11.53
CA PHE A 121 -2.56 10.62 12.34
C PHE A 121 -2.88 12.05 11.90
N ALA A 122 -3.90 12.25 11.07
CA ALA A 122 -4.30 13.57 10.60
C ALA A 122 -5.28 14.23 11.60
N HIS A 123 -4.99 15.44 12.02
CA HIS A 123 -5.85 16.25 12.87
C HIS A 123 -6.25 17.55 12.15
N GLU A 124 -7.50 17.65 11.71
CA GLU A 124 -8.01 18.83 10.98
C GLU A 124 -8.65 19.88 11.89
N ALA A 125 -9.13 19.50 13.07
CA ALA A 125 -9.83 20.42 13.96
C ALA A 125 -8.85 21.27 14.79
N GLY A 126 -8.98 22.62 14.78
CA GLY A 126 -8.14 23.56 15.51
C GLY A 126 -8.09 23.30 17.03
N ILE A 127 -9.19 22.84 17.64
CA ILE A 127 -9.24 22.42 19.06
C ILE A 127 -8.33 21.20 19.30
N HIS A 128 -8.30 20.24 18.37
CA HIS A 128 -7.43 19.07 18.49
C HIS A 128 -5.96 19.45 18.29
N GLN A 129 -5.66 20.36 17.36
CA GLN A 129 -4.30 20.87 17.15
C GLN A 129 -3.77 21.63 18.40
N ASP A 130 -4.60 22.45 19.05
CA ASP A 130 -4.22 23.15 20.30
C ASP A 130 -4.02 22.14 21.46
N GLY A 131 -4.83 21.09 21.53
CA GLY A 131 -4.69 20.00 22.50
C GLY A 131 -3.39 19.20 22.32
N VAL A 132 -3.04 18.84 21.09
CA VAL A 132 -1.78 18.15 20.74
C VAL A 132 -0.57 19.01 21.05
N LEU A 133 -0.63 20.32 20.81
CA LEU A 133 0.44 21.27 21.16
C LEU A 133 0.66 21.37 22.67
N LYS A 134 -0.41 21.27 23.48
CA LYS A 134 -0.34 21.37 24.95
C LYS A 134 0.07 20.07 25.62
N ASN A 135 -0.42 18.93 25.12
CA ASN A 135 -0.04 17.59 25.60
C ASN A 135 -0.36 16.51 24.54
N LYS A 136 0.65 16.05 23.81
CA LYS A 136 0.51 14.99 22.80
C LYS A 136 -0.20 13.74 23.32
N ALA A 137 0.09 13.32 24.54
CA ALA A 137 -0.50 12.13 25.16
C ALA A 137 -2.02 12.20 25.38
N THR A 138 -2.63 13.37 25.29
CA THR A 138 -4.08 13.55 25.51
C THR A 138 -4.92 13.11 24.31
N TYR A 139 -4.37 13.19 23.09
CA TYR A 139 -5.08 12.89 21.83
C TYR A 139 -4.42 11.79 21.00
N GLU A 140 -3.16 11.47 21.27
CA GLU A 140 -2.41 10.44 20.55
C GLU A 140 -2.22 9.22 21.44
N ILE A 141 -3.05 8.18 21.25
CA ILE A 141 -2.90 6.87 21.91
C ILE A 141 -1.67 6.11 21.42
N MET A 142 -1.15 6.49 20.26
CA MET A 142 0.07 5.99 19.61
C MET A 142 0.69 7.13 18.79
N THR A 143 2.01 7.08 18.55
CA THR A 143 2.70 8.08 17.73
C THR A 143 2.99 7.51 16.32
N PRO A 144 3.15 8.36 15.30
CA PRO A 144 3.57 7.95 13.96
C PRO A 144 4.82 7.07 13.99
N GLU A 145 5.80 7.43 14.82
CA GLU A 145 7.08 6.72 14.95
C GLU A 145 6.87 5.28 15.47
N SER A 146 5.84 5.06 16.30
CA SER A 146 5.55 3.74 16.88
C SER A 146 5.20 2.68 15.85
N ILE A 147 4.78 3.09 14.65
CA ILE A 147 4.48 2.21 13.51
C ILE A 147 5.44 2.39 12.33
N GLY A 148 6.52 3.17 12.53
CA GLY A 148 7.57 3.37 11.54
C GLY A 148 7.37 4.55 10.58
N ILE A 149 6.45 5.47 10.90
CA ILE A 149 6.36 6.76 10.22
C ILE A 149 7.32 7.72 10.91
N THR A 150 8.37 8.14 10.23
CA THR A 150 9.33 9.12 10.74
C THR A 150 9.05 10.48 10.11
N GLU A 151 9.44 11.57 10.79
CA GLU A 151 9.34 12.93 10.22
C GLU A 151 10.08 13.05 8.88
N LYS A 152 11.10 12.21 8.64
CA LYS A 152 11.78 12.08 7.34
C LYS A 152 10.91 11.45 6.24
N SER A 153 9.76 10.88 6.57
CA SER A 153 8.76 10.41 5.59
C SER A 153 7.93 11.54 5.00
N LEU A 154 8.21 12.78 5.38
CA LEU A 154 7.58 13.98 4.86
C LEU A 154 7.89 14.17 3.37
N VAL A 155 6.88 14.59 2.67
CA VAL A 155 6.79 14.91 1.26
C VAL A 155 8.06 15.57 0.74
N LEU A 156 8.71 14.93 -0.23
CA LEU A 156 9.84 15.54 -0.93
C LEU A 156 9.30 16.59 -1.91
N GLY A 157 10.04 17.68 -2.05
CA GLY A 157 9.66 18.80 -2.91
C GLY A 157 10.87 19.47 -3.57
N LYS A 158 10.64 20.60 -4.24
CA LYS A 158 11.65 21.36 -4.99
C LYS A 158 12.96 21.59 -4.22
N HIS A 159 12.89 21.81 -2.91
CA HIS A 159 14.05 22.10 -2.07
C HIS A 159 14.72 20.86 -1.46
N SER A 160 14.17 19.67 -1.69
CA SER A 160 14.75 18.42 -1.19
C SER A 160 16.07 18.10 -1.91
N GLY A 161 17.08 17.72 -1.12
CA GLY A 161 18.41 17.37 -1.60
C GLY A 161 18.51 15.90 -2.02
N LYS A 162 19.62 15.56 -2.69
CA LYS A 162 19.92 14.20 -3.17
C LYS A 162 20.00 13.17 -2.04
N ALA A 163 20.52 13.56 -0.86
CA ALA A 163 20.57 12.68 0.31
C ALA A 163 19.14 12.31 0.79
N ALA A 164 18.23 13.28 0.84
CA ALA A 164 16.83 13.03 1.22
C ALA A 164 16.12 12.10 0.23
N LEU A 165 16.38 12.24 -1.08
CA LEU A 165 15.85 11.33 -2.09
C LEU A 165 16.42 9.92 -1.90
N ARG A 166 17.73 9.77 -1.66
CA ARG A 166 18.36 8.46 -1.39
C ARG A 166 17.73 7.78 -0.19
N ASP A 167 17.59 8.50 0.93
CA ASP A 167 17.00 7.97 2.16
C ASP A 167 15.56 7.52 1.91
N ARG A 168 14.82 8.28 1.09
CA ARG A 168 13.45 7.92 0.73
C ARG A 168 13.38 6.67 -0.14
N ILE A 169 14.23 6.57 -1.17
CA ILE A 169 14.34 5.39 -2.04
C ILE A 169 14.65 4.13 -1.20
N LYS A 170 15.61 4.22 -0.27
CA LYS A 170 15.92 3.13 0.65
C LYS A 170 14.74 2.77 1.55
N SER A 171 14.01 3.76 2.07
CA SER A 171 12.84 3.52 2.92
C SER A 171 11.69 2.84 2.16
N LEU A 172 11.64 3.00 0.84
CA LEU A 172 10.69 2.32 -0.04
C LEU A 172 11.14 0.90 -0.43
N GLY A 173 12.34 0.48 0.04
CA GLY A 173 12.85 -0.88 -0.16
C GLY A 173 13.66 -1.07 -1.43
N TYR A 174 14.14 0.01 -2.06
CA TYR A 174 14.99 -0.06 -3.23
C TYR A 174 16.46 0.21 -2.85
N ASP A 175 17.35 -0.64 -3.35
CA ASP A 175 18.79 -0.35 -3.38
C ASP A 175 19.15 0.30 -4.71
N ILE A 176 19.94 1.38 -4.65
CA ILE A 176 20.28 2.19 -5.83
C ILE A 176 21.75 2.61 -5.75
N THR A 177 22.46 2.47 -6.84
CA THR A 177 23.85 2.92 -6.99
C THR A 177 23.93 4.45 -7.05
N ASP A 178 25.16 5.00 -6.94
CA ASP A 178 25.36 6.45 -7.02
C ASP A 178 25.08 7.01 -8.41
N GLU A 179 25.33 6.23 -9.47
CA GLU A 179 25.03 6.56 -10.85
C GLU A 179 23.53 6.62 -11.08
N GLU A 180 22.81 5.57 -10.67
CA GLU A 180 21.33 5.51 -10.78
C GLU A 180 20.68 6.61 -9.95
N LEU A 181 21.20 6.92 -8.76
CA LEU A 181 20.69 8.02 -7.95
C LEU A 181 20.89 9.38 -8.64
N ASN A 182 21.96 9.59 -9.39
CA ASN A 182 22.17 10.82 -10.15
C ASN A 182 21.08 11.01 -11.20
N VAL A 183 20.77 9.94 -11.94
CA VAL A 183 19.71 9.95 -12.97
C VAL A 183 18.33 10.13 -12.32
N ALA A 184 18.06 9.38 -11.25
CA ALA A 184 16.82 9.50 -10.49
C ALA A 184 16.63 10.90 -9.93
N PHE A 185 17.69 11.54 -9.43
CA PHE A 185 17.63 12.88 -8.87
C PHE A 185 17.33 13.95 -9.92
N ALA A 186 17.88 13.84 -11.13
CA ALA A 186 17.53 14.75 -12.22
C ALA A 186 16.04 14.66 -12.55
N LYS A 187 15.49 13.44 -12.70
CA LYS A 187 14.06 13.24 -12.96
C LYS A 187 13.16 13.69 -11.80
N PHE A 188 13.62 13.46 -10.57
CA PHE A 188 12.94 13.96 -9.37
C PHE A 188 12.81 15.49 -9.41
N LYS A 189 13.86 16.22 -9.80
CA LYS A 189 13.83 17.67 -9.92
C LYS A 189 12.85 18.14 -10.99
N ASP A 190 12.81 17.47 -12.14
CA ASP A 190 11.85 17.77 -13.22
C ASP A 190 10.39 17.61 -12.78
N ILE A 191 10.12 16.58 -11.95
CA ILE A 191 8.78 16.37 -11.39
C ILE A 191 8.50 17.43 -10.31
N ALA A 192 9.44 17.70 -9.42
CA ALA A 192 9.31 18.66 -8.32
C ALA A 192 9.13 20.11 -8.82
N ASP A 193 9.62 20.43 -10.02
CA ASP A 193 9.39 21.74 -10.66
C ASP A 193 7.98 21.85 -11.24
N LYS A 194 7.34 20.74 -11.61
CA LYS A 194 5.99 20.68 -12.17
C LYS A 194 4.91 20.50 -11.11
N LYS A 195 5.24 19.82 -10.01
CA LYS A 195 4.34 19.52 -8.88
C LYS A 195 4.87 20.17 -7.60
N LYS A 196 3.99 20.76 -6.78
CA LYS A 196 4.36 21.29 -5.45
C LYS A 196 4.94 20.22 -4.52
N GLN A 197 4.45 18.98 -4.65
CA GLN A 197 4.80 17.85 -3.79
C GLN A 197 5.08 16.63 -4.67
N VAL A 198 6.12 15.87 -4.31
CA VAL A 198 6.47 14.61 -4.96
C VAL A 198 6.14 13.46 -4.00
N TYR A 199 5.27 12.58 -4.42
CA TYR A 199 4.79 11.45 -3.63
C TYR A 199 5.65 10.20 -3.83
N ASP A 200 5.51 9.23 -2.93
CA ASP A 200 6.21 7.95 -3.01
C ASP A 200 6.00 7.25 -4.35
N SER A 201 4.78 7.30 -4.89
CA SER A 201 4.46 6.75 -6.21
C SER A 201 5.25 7.38 -7.36
N ASP A 202 5.55 8.67 -7.27
CA ASP A 202 6.40 9.36 -8.25
C ASP A 202 7.85 8.87 -8.15
N ILE A 203 8.33 8.69 -6.92
CA ILE A 203 9.69 8.19 -6.64
C ILE A 203 9.83 6.73 -7.11
N GLU A 204 8.87 5.89 -6.79
CA GLU A 204 8.83 4.49 -7.25
C GLU A 204 8.82 4.40 -8.78
N ALA A 205 8.03 5.25 -9.45
CA ALA A 205 8.00 5.31 -10.91
C ALA A 205 9.35 5.73 -11.52
N ILE A 206 10.10 6.62 -10.84
CA ILE A 206 11.46 7.00 -11.27
C ILE A 206 12.40 5.81 -11.10
N VAL A 207 12.44 5.21 -9.91
CA VAL A 207 13.41 4.15 -9.55
C VAL A 207 13.15 2.88 -10.35
N THR A 208 11.90 2.43 -10.48
CA THR A 208 11.55 1.23 -11.23
C THR A 208 11.96 1.32 -12.72
N LYS A 209 11.92 2.51 -13.30
CA LYS A 209 12.40 2.74 -14.67
C LYS A 209 13.92 2.65 -14.81
N GLU A 210 14.69 2.93 -13.75
CA GLU A 210 16.15 2.91 -13.77
C GLU A 210 16.74 1.57 -13.36
N THR A 211 16.11 0.85 -12.43
CA THR A 211 16.60 -0.46 -11.94
C THR A 211 16.27 -1.60 -12.90
N THR A 212 15.34 -1.41 -13.84
CA THR A 212 14.99 -2.43 -14.81
C THR A 212 15.80 -2.21 -16.10
N GLN A 213 17.01 -2.72 -16.17
CA GLN A 213 17.81 -2.82 -17.40
C GLN A 213 17.25 -3.92 -18.32
N ILE A 214 16.02 -3.74 -18.81
CA ILE A 214 15.51 -4.55 -19.90
C ILE A 214 15.98 -3.88 -21.20
N PRO A 215 16.64 -4.61 -22.13
CA PRO A 215 16.94 -4.07 -23.45
C PRO A 215 15.66 -3.55 -24.10
N ARG A 216 15.61 -2.26 -24.38
CA ARG A 216 14.42 -1.62 -24.92
C ARG A 216 14.43 -1.75 -26.44
N THR A 217 13.92 -2.84 -26.97
CA THR A 217 13.75 -3.04 -28.42
C THR A 217 12.88 -1.93 -29.04
N PHE A 218 11.91 -1.43 -28.28
CA PHE A 218 11.01 -0.35 -28.67
C PHE A 218 10.82 0.67 -27.54
N ARG A 219 10.71 1.95 -27.88
CA ARG A 219 10.39 3.06 -26.98
C ARG A 219 9.20 3.83 -27.54
N LEU A 220 8.17 4.06 -26.72
CA LEU A 220 7.04 4.90 -27.11
C LEU A 220 7.53 6.34 -27.40
N ASP A 221 7.23 6.85 -28.59
CA ASP A 221 7.52 8.22 -29.02
C ASP A 221 6.29 9.11 -28.81
N ARG A 222 5.17 8.74 -29.41
CA ARG A 222 3.88 9.44 -29.24
C ARG A 222 2.71 8.49 -29.45
N PHE A 223 1.55 8.90 -28.97
CA PHE A 223 0.28 8.29 -29.33
C PHE A 223 -0.82 9.34 -29.44
N VAL A 224 -1.84 9.01 -30.25
CA VAL A 224 -3.09 9.78 -30.36
C VAL A 224 -4.23 8.77 -30.27
N ILE A 225 -5.22 9.03 -29.43
CA ILE A 225 -6.40 8.18 -29.30
C ILE A 225 -7.64 9.01 -29.60
N ASN A 226 -8.47 8.51 -30.52
CA ASN A 226 -9.80 9.05 -30.82
C ASN A 226 -10.83 8.03 -30.31
N SER A 227 -11.69 8.45 -29.40
CA SER A 227 -12.73 7.60 -28.81
C SER A 227 -13.95 8.44 -28.45
N GLY A 228 -15.13 7.87 -28.60
CA GLY A 228 -16.39 8.52 -28.28
C GLY A 228 -17.57 7.54 -28.39
N ASN A 229 -18.73 7.99 -27.99
CA ASN A 229 -19.95 7.16 -28.01
C ASN A 229 -20.53 6.93 -29.42
N THR A 230 -20.04 7.64 -30.41
CA THR A 230 -20.54 7.59 -31.81
C THR A 230 -19.47 7.14 -32.81
N ILE A 231 -18.25 6.91 -32.36
CA ILE A 231 -17.13 6.50 -33.20
C ILE A 231 -16.43 5.27 -32.60
N THR A 232 -15.95 4.40 -33.48
CA THR A 232 -15.07 3.30 -33.07
C THR A 232 -13.78 3.84 -32.49
N ALA A 233 -13.33 3.31 -31.37
CA ALA A 233 -12.06 3.73 -30.78
C ALA A 233 -10.89 3.39 -31.72
N MET A 234 -10.04 4.36 -31.98
CA MET A 234 -8.85 4.25 -32.81
C MET A 234 -7.64 4.82 -32.07
N ALA A 235 -6.51 4.15 -32.19
CA ALA A 235 -5.24 4.65 -31.67
C ALA A 235 -4.19 4.68 -32.77
N THR A 236 -3.46 5.79 -32.86
CA THR A 236 -2.22 5.91 -33.63
C THR A 236 -1.07 5.84 -32.63
N VAL A 237 -0.18 4.89 -32.76
CA VAL A 237 0.98 4.72 -31.88
C VAL A 237 2.25 4.79 -32.71
N ARG A 238 3.20 5.62 -32.27
CA ARG A 238 4.54 5.67 -32.83
C ARG A 238 5.55 5.19 -31.80
N MET A 239 6.41 4.28 -32.22
CA MET A 239 7.52 3.78 -31.41
C MET A 239 8.86 3.99 -32.12
N LEU A 240 9.90 4.12 -31.32
CA LEU A 240 11.30 4.18 -31.76
C LEU A 240 11.94 2.85 -31.49
N LYS A 241 12.57 2.26 -32.50
CA LYS A 241 13.47 1.12 -32.34
C LYS A 241 14.81 1.55 -31.73
N GLU A 242 15.62 0.60 -31.28
CA GLU A 242 16.94 0.84 -30.70
C GLU A 242 17.87 1.61 -31.67
N ASP A 243 17.75 1.35 -32.97
CA ASP A 243 18.48 2.02 -34.05
C ASP A 243 17.96 3.43 -34.37
N GLY A 244 16.95 3.93 -33.65
CA GLY A 244 16.32 5.23 -33.88
C GLY A 244 15.24 5.24 -34.98
N THR A 245 14.98 4.10 -35.63
CA THR A 245 13.93 3.98 -36.66
C THR A 245 12.55 4.23 -36.03
N LYS A 246 11.75 5.10 -36.67
CA LYS A 246 10.36 5.38 -36.27
C LYS A 246 9.42 4.40 -36.97
N VAL A 247 8.60 3.71 -36.20
CA VAL A 247 7.51 2.87 -36.70
C VAL A 247 6.20 3.43 -36.15
N GLU A 248 5.21 3.60 -37.04
CA GLU A 248 3.90 4.13 -36.65
C GLU A 248 2.81 3.23 -37.21
N GLU A 249 1.86 2.85 -36.37
CA GLU A 249 0.72 2.01 -36.75
C GLU A 249 -0.58 2.60 -36.18
N VAL A 250 -1.67 2.27 -36.87
CA VAL A 250 -3.03 2.66 -36.51
C VAL A 250 -3.86 1.40 -36.31
N ALA A 251 -4.57 1.32 -35.20
CA ALA A 251 -5.48 0.21 -34.97
C ALA A 251 -6.81 0.68 -34.35
N GLN A 252 -7.83 -0.17 -34.52
CA GLN A 252 -9.13 -0.03 -33.89
C GLN A 252 -9.24 -1.04 -32.72
N GLY A 253 -10.12 -0.74 -31.79
CA GLY A 253 -10.42 -1.62 -30.66
C GLY A 253 -11.79 -1.35 -30.06
N ASP A 254 -12.20 -2.22 -29.14
CA ASP A 254 -13.47 -2.08 -28.40
C ASP A 254 -13.47 -0.89 -27.44
N GLY A 255 -12.29 -0.34 -27.15
CA GLY A 255 -12.08 0.85 -26.32
C GLY A 255 -10.74 1.52 -26.59
N PRO A 256 -10.49 2.70 -25.98
CA PRO A 256 -9.28 3.49 -26.24
C PRO A 256 -7.98 2.74 -25.89
N ILE A 257 -7.99 1.95 -24.83
CA ILE A 257 -6.82 1.18 -24.39
C ILE A 257 -6.60 -0.02 -25.31
N ASP A 258 -7.67 -0.74 -25.67
CA ASP A 258 -7.63 -1.89 -26.56
C ASP A 258 -7.09 -1.50 -27.95
N ALA A 259 -7.57 -0.40 -28.50
CA ALA A 259 -7.05 0.17 -29.76
C ALA A 259 -5.54 0.48 -29.68
N ALA A 260 -5.06 1.02 -28.55
CA ALA A 260 -3.66 1.31 -28.35
C ALA A 260 -2.81 0.02 -28.26
N PHE A 261 -3.28 -1.01 -27.58
CA PHE A 261 -2.60 -2.29 -27.51
C PHE A 261 -2.53 -2.99 -28.89
N HIS A 262 -3.61 -2.98 -29.68
CA HIS A 262 -3.59 -3.53 -31.02
C HIS A 262 -2.56 -2.81 -31.92
N ALA A 263 -2.43 -1.48 -31.83
CA ALA A 263 -1.40 -0.75 -32.55
C ALA A 263 0.01 -1.13 -32.11
N ILE A 264 0.23 -1.34 -30.81
CA ILE A 264 1.51 -1.82 -30.27
C ILE A 264 1.82 -3.24 -30.76
N GLU A 265 0.85 -4.16 -30.74
CA GLU A 265 1.01 -5.52 -31.27
C GLU A 265 1.44 -5.53 -32.73
N SER A 266 0.82 -4.67 -33.54
CA SER A 266 1.19 -4.50 -34.95
C SER A 266 2.63 -4.03 -35.13
N ILE A 267 3.10 -3.08 -34.33
CA ILE A 267 4.49 -2.59 -34.35
C ILE A 267 5.47 -3.68 -33.90
N VAL A 268 5.13 -4.42 -32.85
CA VAL A 268 6.00 -5.46 -32.24
C VAL A 268 6.00 -6.74 -33.08
N GLY A 269 4.97 -6.95 -33.92
CA GLY A 269 4.85 -8.11 -34.79
C GLY A 269 4.47 -9.40 -34.06
N ARG A 270 3.89 -9.33 -32.89
CA ARG A 270 3.39 -10.48 -32.14
C ARG A 270 2.17 -10.14 -31.29
N ARG A 271 1.27 -11.08 -31.10
CA ARG A 271 0.17 -10.94 -30.14
C ARG A 271 0.68 -11.02 -28.71
N LEU A 272 0.21 -10.12 -27.86
CA LEU A 272 0.47 -10.05 -26.43
C LEU A 272 -0.80 -10.43 -25.70
N HIS A 273 -0.70 -11.26 -24.67
CA HIS A 273 -1.84 -11.52 -23.80
C HIS A 273 -1.83 -10.48 -22.68
N LEU A 274 -2.86 -9.64 -22.64
CA LEU A 274 -3.05 -8.67 -21.56
C LEU A 274 -3.71 -9.40 -20.39
N GLU A 275 -2.97 -9.61 -19.31
CA GLU A 275 -3.50 -10.27 -18.11
C GLU A 275 -4.30 -9.29 -17.23
N ASP A 276 -3.80 -8.08 -17.05
CA ASP A 276 -4.47 -7.03 -16.27
C ASP A 276 -3.91 -5.66 -16.65
N TYR A 277 -4.70 -4.60 -16.48
CA TYR A 277 -4.22 -3.22 -16.50
C TYR A 277 -4.98 -2.38 -15.48
N LYS A 278 -4.32 -1.37 -14.92
CA LYS A 278 -4.89 -0.43 -13.97
C LYS A 278 -4.67 1.00 -14.44
N LEU A 279 -5.76 1.77 -14.47
CA LEU A 279 -5.70 3.21 -14.71
C LEU A 279 -5.70 3.93 -13.36
N GLN A 280 -4.73 4.80 -13.17
CA GLN A 280 -4.63 5.63 -11.98
C GLN A 280 -4.42 7.07 -12.39
N SER A 281 -5.29 7.97 -11.93
CA SER A 281 -5.04 9.40 -12.06
C SER A 281 -3.88 9.80 -11.16
N ILE A 282 -2.89 10.48 -11.73
CA ILE A 282 -1.74 11.04 -11.01
C ILE A 282 -1.83 12.56 -10.87
N THR A 283 -2.87 13.16 -11.42
CA THR A 283 -3.19 14.59 -11.27
C THR A 283 -4.64 14.74 -10.85
N GLU A 284 -4.91 15.71 -9.98
CA GLU A 284 -6.26 16.20 -9.80
C GLU A 284 -6.72 16.82 -11.12
N GLY A 285 -7.89 16.36 -11.62
CA GLY A 285 -8.47 16.81 -12.88
C GLY A 285 -8.91 18.27 -12.83
#